data_f2969dca8ad1ad249ff64ef648e6f72a
#
_entry.id   f2969dca8ad1ad249ff64ef648e6f72a
#
_cell.length_a   1.000
_cell.length_b   1.000
_cell.length_c   1.000
_cell.angle_alpha   90.00
_cell.angle_beta   90.00
_cell.angle_gamma   90.00
#
_symmetry.space_group_name_H-M   'P 1'
#
loop_
_entity.id
_entity.type
_entity.pdbx_description
1 polymer ?
#
loop_
_entity_poly.entity_id
_entity_poly.type
_entity_poly.pdbx_seq_one_letter_code
_entity_poly.pdbx_strand_id
1 'polypeptide(L)'
;VRCAVMMDTLKDQWEKLVANIGKEQTTFNAPSFPKGEIKGVGFHQAPRGTLSHWVVIENGKIKNYQAVVPSTWNAGPRDANDQIGPYEASLMNNPIADPERPLEVLRTVHSFDPCIACAIHMFDNEQRPIVKVKAL
;
A
#
# COMPACT_ATOMS: atom_id res chain seq x y z
N VAL A 1 13.93 -13.84 -11.05
CA VAL A 1 14.91 -13.90 -9.94
C VAL A 1 14.22 -13.82 -8.59
N ARG A 2 13.43 -12.77 -8.28
CA ARG A 2 12.81 -12.58 -6.95
C ARG A 2 11.90 -13.75 -6.53
N CYS A 3 11.06 -14.26 -7.44
CA CYS A 3 10.19 -15.41 -7.16
C CYS A 3 10.99 -16.68 -6.82
N ALA A 4 12.08 -16.95 -7.52
CA ALA A 4 12.93 -18.11 -7.24
C ALA A 4 13.53 -18.02 -5.81
N VAL A 5 14.12 -16.87 -5.47
CA VAL A 5 14.67 -16.63 -4.11
C VAL A 5 13.59 -16.80 -3.03
N MET A 6 12.38 -16.32 -3.28
CA MET A 6 11.26 -16.45 -2.33
C MET A 6 10.85 -17.92 -2.15
N MET A 7 10.87 -18.73 -3.21
CA MET A 7 10.57 -20.17 -3.12
C MET A 7 11.62 -20.92 -2.30
N ASP A 8 12.89 -20.61 -2.50
CA ASP A 8 13.97 -21.21 -1.69
C ASP A 8 13.84 -20.81 -0.22
N THR A 9 13.56 -19.53 0.03
CA THR A 9 13.32 -19.02 1.39
C THR A 9 12.12 -19.70 2.05
N LEU A 10 11.04 -19.93 1.31
CA LEU A 10 9.84 -20.61 1.82
C LEU A 10 10.17 -22.02 2.28
N LYS A 11 10.93 -22.77 1.49
CA LYS A 11 11.37 -24.10 1.84
C LYS A 11 12.20 -24.14 3.12
N ASP A 12 13.20 -23.26 3.23
CA ASP A 12 14.04 -23.12 4.42
C ASP A 12 13.21 -22.78 5.69
N GLN A 13 12.27 -21.84 5.57
CA GLN A 13 11.39 -21.47 6.69
C GLN A 13 10.43 -22.61 7.07
N TRP A 14 9.93 -23.36 6.10
CA TRP A 14 9.12 -24.54 6.36
C TRP A 14 9.87 -25.61 7.15
N GLU A 15 11.09 -25.94 6.74
CA GLU A 15 11.94 -26.92 7.43
C GLU A 15 12.25 -26.49 8.88
N LYS A 16 12.53 -25.19 9.10
CA LYS A 16 12.72 -24.61 10.44
C LYS A 16 11.44 -24.67 11.28
N LEU A 17 10.29 -24.38 10.69
CA LEU A 17 8.99 -24.45 11.39
C LEU A 17 8.70 -25.88 11.86
N VAL A 18 8.86 -26.87 10.98
CA VAL A 18 8.66 -28.28 11.32
C VAL A 18 9.60 -28.74 12.43
N ALA A 19 10.87 -28.35 12.35
CA ALA A 19 11.85 -28.66 13.37
C ALA A 19 11.51 -28.02 14.74
N ASN A 20 10.98 -26.80 14.75
CA ASN A 20 10.56 -26.11 15.96
C ASN A 20 9.33 -26.77 16.61
N ILE A 21 8.35 -27.15 15.81
CA ILE A 21 7.17 -27.89 16.29
C ILE A 21 7.59 -29.21 16.92
N GLY A 22 8.47 -29.95 16.25
CA GLY A 22 8.99 -31.25 16.76
C GLY A 22 9.78 -31.13 18.07
N LYS A 23 10.27 -29.94 18.39
CA LYS A 23 10.98 -29.64 19.65
C LYS A 23 10.10 -28.98 20.70
N GLU A 24 8.80 -28.86 20.44
CA GLU A 24 7.86 -28.11 21.29
C GLU A 24 8.30 -26.68 21.60
N GLN A 25 9.08 -26.08 20.73
CA GLN A 25 9.54 -24.69 20.87
C GLN A 25 8.42 -23.72 20.45
N THR A 26 7.51 -23.47 21.37
CA THR A 26 6.38 -22.57 21.17
C THR A 26 6.54 -21.23 21.90
N THR A 27 7.78 -20.83 22.17
CA THR A 27 8.06 -19.58 22.89
C THR A 27 7.65 -18.38 22.07
N PHE A 28 6.68 -17.65 22.59
CA PHE A 28 6.34 -16.32 22.10
C PHE A 28 7.26 -15.29 22.75
N ASN A 29 7.94 -14.50 21.92
CA ASN A 29 8.77 -13.40 22.41
C ASN A 29 7.87 -12.22 22.77
N ALA A 30 7.38 -12.21 24.01
CA ALA A 30 6.51 -11.16 24.52
C ALA A 30 7.28 -9.84 24.64
N PRO A 31 6.86 -8.76 23.99
CA PRO A 31 7.51 -7.45 24.13
C PRO A 31 7.30 -6.91 25.54
N SER A 32 8.34 -6.35 26.14
CA SER A 32 8.24 -5.56 27.36
C SER A 32 8.28 -4.08 27.02
N PHE A 33 7.29 -3.35 27.48
CA PHE A 33 7.23 -1.91 27.26
C PHE A 33 7.64 -1.14 28.52
N PRO A 34 8.47 -0.11 28.41
CA PRO A 34 8.76 0.78 29.52
C PRO A 34 7.50 1.50 29.99
N LYS A 35 7.50 1.95 31.24
CA LYS A 35 6.42 2.81 31.77
C LYS A 35 6.49 4.20 31.12
N GLY A 36 5.32 4.83 30.96
CA GLY A 36 5.20 6.16 30.37
C GLY A 36 4.92 6.11 28.85
N GLU A 37 5.15 7.25 28.20
CA GLU A 37 4.92 7.41 26.77
C GLU A 37 6.19 7.07 25.97
N ILE A 38 6.04 6.19 25.01
CA ILE A 38 7.07 5.85 24.03
C ILE A 38 6.53 6.05 22.61
N LYS A 39 7.41 6.45 21.70
CA LYS A 39 7.08 6.66 20.29
C LYS A 39 7.93 5.74 19.44
N GLY A 40 7.30 5.12 18.47
CA GLY A 40 7.98 4.25 17.51
C GLY A 40 7.58 4.58 16.09
N VAL A 41 8.50 4.37 15.17
CA VAL A 41 8.25 4.46 13.74
C VAL A 41 8.93 3.29 13.04
N GLY A 42 8.22 2.70 12.08
CA GLY A 42 8.75 1.64 11.23
C GLY A 42 8.50 1.96 9.77
N PHE A 43 9.45 1.62 8.93
CA PHE A 43 9.36 1.75 7.48
C PHE A 43 9.59 0.40 6.82
N HIS A 44 8.87 0.14 5.76
CA HIS A 44 9.06 -1.05 4.94
C HIS A 44 8.88 -0.72 3.47
N GLN A 45 9.81 -1.21 2.65
CA GLN A 45 9.72 -1.07 1.20
C GLN A 45 8.78 -2.13 0.65
N ALA A 46 7.71 -1.67 0.01
CA ALA A 46 6.69 -2.52 -0.61
C ALA A 46 6.72 -2.36 -2.13
N PRO A 47 6.05 -3.25 -2.91
CA PRO A 47 5.99 -3.12 -4.37
C PRO A 47 5.46 -1.77 -4.87
N ARG A 48 4.58 -1.12 -4.09
CA ARG A 48 3.94 0.16 -4.43
C ARG A 48 4.68 1.39 -3.91
N GLY A 49 5.75 1.20 -3.14
CA GLY A 49 6.54 2.26 -2.49
C GLY A 49 6.76 2.00 -1.00
N THR A 50 7.03 3.03 -0.23
CA THR A 50 7.32 2.93 1.20
C THR A 50 6.06 2.94 2.06
N LEU A 51 5.89 1.89 2.85
CA LEU A 51 4.93 1.82 3.94
C LEU A 51 5.56 2.40 5.21
N SER A 52 4.83 3.20 5.95
CA SER A 52 5.25 3.66 7.27
C SER A 52 4.17 3.46 8.32
N HIS A 53 4.60 3.08 9.52
CA HIS A 53 3.76 2.95 10.71
C HIS A 53 4.31 3.83 11.82
N TRP A 54 3.45 4.61 12.43
CA TRP A 54 3.77 5.53 13.50
C TRP A 54 2.91 5.18 14.71
N VAL A 55 3.53 4.94 15.85
CA VAL A 55 2.81 4.51 17.04
C VAL A 55 3.23 5.29 18.27
N VAL A 56 2.27 5.64 19.08
CA VAL A 56 2.49 6.15 20.44
C VAL A 56 1.88 5.14 21.41
N ILE A 57 2.71 4.61 22.30
CA ILE A 57 2.31 3.67 23.34
C ILE A 57 2.47 4.36 24.69
N GLU A 58 1.45 4.27 25.52
CA GLU A 58 1.46 4.79 26.88
C GLU A 58 1.05 3.70 27.86
N ASN A 59 1.93 3.39 28.80
CA ASN A 59 1.72 2.34 29.80
C ASN A 59 1.30 0.98 29.21
N GLY A 60 1.95 0.56 28.11
CA GLY A 60 1.70 -0.70 27.43
C GLY A 60 0.44 -0.74 26.55
N LYS A 61 -0.24 0.39 26.34
CA LYS A 61 -1.43 0.50 25.46
C LYS A 61 -1.17 1.47 24.33
N ILE A 62 -1.72 1.18 23.16
CA ILE A 62 -1.65 2.10 22.02
C ILE A 62 -2.49 3.34 22.34
N LYS A 63 -1.82 4.50 22.39
CA LYS A 63 -2.44 5.81 22.57
C LYS A 63 -2.79 6.46 21.24
N ASN A 64 -1.90 6.33 20.25
CA ASN A 64 -2.13 6.78 18.89
C ASN A 64 -1.42 5.86 17.91
N TYR A 65 -2.05 5.66 16.75
CA TYR A 65 -1.49 4.84 15.70
C TYR A 65 -1.85 5.43 14.33
N GLN A 66 -0.87 5.55 13.48
CA GLN A 66 -1.04 6.00 12.10
C GLN A 66 -0.24 5.12 11.15
N ALA A 67 -0.88 4.69 10.09
CA ALA A 67 -0.23 4.03 8.96
C ALA A 67 -0.35 4.92 7.72
N VAL A 68 0.74 5.04 6.99
CA VAL A 68 0.76 5.72 5.70
C VAL A 68 1.22 4.70 4.67
N VAL A 69 0.29 4.27 3.84
CA VAL A 69 0.54 3.27 2.79
C VAL A 69 1.02 3.95 1.50
N PRO A 70 1.77 3.25 0.65
CA PRO A 70 2.29 3.83 -0.60
C PRO A 70 1.23 4.44 -1.51
N SER A 71 0.08 3.76 -1.64
CA SER A 71 -1.03 4.24 -2.47
C SER A 71 -1.66 5.54 -1.97
N THR A 72 -1.49 5.89 -0.68
CA THR A 72 -1.90 7.20 -0.16
C THR A 72 -1.15 8.34 -0.86
N TRP A 73 0.15 8.14 -1.13
CA TRP A 73 0.96 9.10 -1.87
C TRP A 73 0.66 9.06 -3.37
N ASN A 74 0.59 7.85 -3.95
CA ASN A 74 0.38 7.68 -5.39
C ASN A 74 -0.98 8.22 -5.86
N ALA A 75 -2.02 8.06 -5.05
CA ALA A 75 -3.37 8.55 -5.32
C ALA A 75 -3.68 9.90 -4.65
N GLY A 76 -2.66 10.52 -4.05
CA GLY A 76 -2.82 11.82 -3.40
C GLY A 76 -3.22 12.91 -4.39
N PRO A 77 -4.02 13.89 -3.95
CA PRO A 77 -4.37 15.07 -4.76
C PRO A 77 -3.16 16.00 -4.92
N ARG A 78 -3.38 17.11 -5.59
CA ARG A 78 -2.41 18.20 -5.65
C ARG A 78 -1.99 18.64 -4.26
N ASP A 79 -0.72 18.96 -4.12
CA ASP A 79 -0.18 19.48 -2.88
C ASP A 79 -0.47 20.99 -2.68
N ALA A 80 0.01 21.56 -1.57
CA ALA A 80 -0.16 22.98 -1.28
C ALA A 80 0.57 23.93 -2.28
N ASN A 81 1.48 23.39 -3.09
CA ASN A 81 2.20 24.13 -4.14
C ASN A 81 1.59 23.88 -5.53
N ASP A 82 0.40 23.30 -5.59
CA ASP A 82 -0.31 22.92 -6.83
C ASP A 82 0.45 21.88 -7.68
N GLN A 83 1.36 21.11 -7.09
CA GLN A 83 2.00 19.98 -7.75
C GLN A 83 1.03 18.82 -7.86
N ILE A 84 0.87 18.29 -9.07
CA ILE A 84 -0.01 17.16 -9.34
C ILE A 84 0.53 15.86 -8.74
N GLY A 85 -0.37 15.02 -8.23
CA GLY A 85 -0.02 13.72 -7.67
C GLY A 85 0.45 12.72 -8.73
N PRO A 86 1.11 11.62 -8.33
CA PRO A 86 1.66 10.64 -9.26
C PRO A 86 0.66 10.05 -10.25
N TYR A 87 -0.56 9.71 -9.82
CA TYR A 87 -1.59 9.21 -10.74
C TYR A 87 -1.99 10.27 -11.76
N GLU A 88 -2.27 11.49 -11.31
CA GLU A 88 -2.61 12.59 -12.21
C GLU A 88 -1.48 12.86 -13.21
N ALA A 89 -0.24 12.92 -12.74
CA ALA A 89 0.93 13.15 -13.58
C ALA A 89 1.09 12.06 -14.66
N SER A 90 0.84 10.80 -14.30
CA SER A 90 0.96 9.68 -15.23
C SER A 90 -0.13 9.66 -16.30
N LEU A 91 -1.27 10.28 -16.02
CA LEU A 91 -2.40 10.37 -16.96
C LEU A 91 -2.31 11.57 -17.90
N MET A 92 -1.44 12.53 -17.63
CA MET A 92 -1.24 13.69 -18.49
C MET A 92 -0.78 13.28 -19.87
N ASN A 93 -1.47 13.79 -20.91
CA ASN A 93 -1.19 13.48 -22.32
C ASN A 93 -1.31 12.00 -22.70
N ASN A 94 -2.00 11.21 -21.90
CA ASN A 94 -2.28 9.81 -22.24
C ASN A 94 -3.30 9.76 -23.38
N PRO A 95 -3.00 9.17 -24.54
CA PRO A 95 -3.96 9.07 -25.62
C PRO A 95 -5.13 8.17 -25.20
N ILE A 96 -6.34 8.55 -25.55
CA ILE A 96 -7.56 7.76 -25.32
C ILE A 96 -8.17 7.46 -26.68
N ALA A 97 -8.19 6.19 -27.05
CA ALA A 97 -8.74 5.74 -28.33
C ALA A 97 -10.26 5.78 -28.36
N ASP A 98 -10.89 5.41 -27.23
CA ASP A 98 -12.35 5.40 -27.07
C ASP A 98 -12.71 6.00 -25.71
N PRO A 99 -13.24 7.24 -25.69
CA PRO A 99 -13.64 7.90 -24.43
C PRO A 99 -14.72 7.16 -23.65
N GLU A 100 -15.56 6.37 -24.31
CA GLU A 100 -16.60 5.58 -23.63
C GLU A 100 -16.02 4.31 -22.99
N ARG A 101 -14.85 3.89 -23.43
CA ARG A 101 -14.11 2.72 -22.92
C ARG A 101 -12.63 3.05 -22.68
N PRO A 102 -12.31 3.90 -21.69
CA PRO A 102 -10.98 4.45 -21.47
C PRO A 102 -10.01 3.44 -20.85
N LEU A 103 -9.70 2.36 -21.58
CA LEU A 103 -8.81 1.30 -21.12
C LEU A 103 -7.39 1.80 -20.87
N GLU A 104 -6.95 2.82 -21.58
CA GLU A 104 -5.63 3.42 -21.43
C GLU A 104 -5.48 4.05 -20.06
N VAL A 105 -6.50 4.74 -19.57
CA VAL A 105 -6.54 5.29 -18.19
C VAL A 105 -6.45 4.17 -17.17
N LEU A 106 -7.27 3.13 -17.34
CA LEU A 106 -7.30 1.99 -16.45
C LEU A 106 -5.93 1.28 -16.39
N ARG A 107 -5.30 1.04 -17.55
CA ARG A 107 -3.97 0.41 -17.63
C ARG A 107 -2.90 1.25 -16.97
N THR A 108 -2.93 2.57 -17.17
CA THR A 108 -1.97 3.50 -16.55
C THR A 108 -2.09 3.44 -15.04
N VAL A 109 -3.30 3.54 -14.48
CA VAL A 109 -3.51 3.45 -13.03
C VAL A 109 -3.16 2.07 -12.50
N HIS A 110 -3.50 0.98 -13.20
CA HIS A 110 -3.13 -0.38 -12.81
C HIS A 110 -1.63 -0.64 -12.77
N SER A 111 -0.83 0.12 -13.54
CA SER A 111 0.63 -0.01 -13.49
C SER A 111 1.24 0.37 -12.14
N PHE A 112 0.51 1.11 -11.30
CA PHE A 112 0.88 1.44 -9.92
C PHE A 112 0.44 0.37 -8.90
N ASP A 113 -0.20 -0.72 -9.33
CA ASP A 113 -0.77 -1.72 -8.43
C ASP A 113 -1.69 -1.10 -7.35
N PRO A 114 -2.74 -0.34 -7.71
CA PRO A 114 -3.54 0.41 -6.75
C PRO A 114 -4.16 -0.52 -5.70
N CYS A 115 -3.99 -0.19 -4.43
CA CYS A 115 -4.56 -0.90 -3.29
C CYS A 115 -5.82 -0.16 -2.80
N ILE A 116 -6.72 0.13 -3.73
CA ILE A 116 -7.90 0.97 -3.49
C ILE A 116 -9.10 0.25 -4.09
N ALA A 117 -10.03 -0.22 -3.25
CA ALA A 117 -11.32 -0.75 -3.67
C ALA A 117 -12.31 0.41 -3.95
N CYS A 118 -11.92 1.35 -4.82
CA CYS A 118 -12.70 2.53 -5.14
C CYS A 118 -13.31 2.44 -6.54
N ALA A 119 -14.48 3.08 -6.72
CA ALA A 119 -15.03 3.34 -8.03
C ALA A 119 -14.26 4.47 -8.71
N ILE A 120 -13.88 4.27 -9.97
CA ILE A 120 -13.29 5.31 -10.80
C ILE A 120 -14.44 5.99 -11.57
N HIS A 121 -14.49 7.32 -11.49
CA HIS A 121 -15.46 8.12 -12.18
C HIS A 121 -14.75 9.04 -13.16
N MET A 122 -15.22 9.09 -14.40
CA MET A 122 -14.77 10.04 -15.40
C MET A 122 -15.90 11.01 -15.70
N PHE A 123 -15.55 12.28 -15.80
CA PHE A 123 -16.45 13.36 -16.14
C PHE A 123 -15.91 14.14 -17.34
N ASP A 124 -16.80 14.66 -18.16
CA ASP A 124 -16.43 15.61 -19.21
C ASP A 124 -16.21 17.02 -18.62
N ASN A 125 -15.85 17.97 -19.47
CA ASN A 125 -15.60 19.35 -19.06
C ASN A 125 -16.85 20.05 -18.47
N GLU A 126 -18.04 19.49 -18.68
CA GLU A 126 -19.32 19.98 -18.14
C GLU A 126 -19.77 19.22 -16.89
N GLN A 127 -18.85 18.43 -16.28
CA GLN A 127 -19.09 17.61 -15.09
C GLN A 127 -20.16 16.52 -15.29
N ARG A 128 -20.41 16.08 -16.53
CA ARG A 128 -21.29 14.94 -16.81
C ARG A 128 -20.51 13.64 -16.71
N PRO A 129 -21.03 12.61 -16.04
CA PRO A 129 -20.35 11.33 -15.94
C PRO A 129 -20.28 10.64 -17.31
N ILE A 130 -19.07 10.35 -17.81
CA ILE A 130 -18.86 9.59 -19.05
C ILE A 130 -18.88 8.10 -18.72
N VAL A 131 -18.10 7.66 -17.73
CA VAL A 131 -17.97 6.26 -17.36
C VAL A 131 -17.83 6.11 -15.84
N LYS A 132 -18.45 5.05 -15.31
CA LYS A 132 -18.28 4.60 -13.94
C LYS A 132 -17.67 3.20 -13.95
N VAL A 133 -16.40 3.10 -13.56
CA VAL A 133 -15.68 1.82 -13.45
C VAL A 133 -15.54 1.45 -11.99
N LYS A 134 -15.97 0.26 -11.60
CA LYS A 134 -15.63 -0.31 -10.29
C LYS A 134 -14.29 -1.00 -10.41
N ALA A 135 -13.33 -0.59 -9.60
CA ALA A 135 -12.14 -1.40 -9.35
C ALA A 135 -12.56 -2.61 -8.50
N LEU A 136 -12.36 -3.81 -9.02
CA LEU A 136 -12.59 -5.07 -8.30
C LEU A 136 -11.41 -5.36 -7.35
#